data_eba6bea4efdfad0ae5052ba99f4bf3d3
#
_entry.id   eba6bea4efdfad0ae5052ba99f4bf3d3
#
_cell.length_a   1.000
_cell.length_b   1.000
_cell.length_c   1.000
_cell.angle_alpha   90.00
_cell.angle_beta   90.00
_cell.angle_gamma   90.00
#
_symmetry.space_group_name_H-M   'P 1'
#
loop_
_entity.id
_entity.type
_entity.pdbx_description
1 polymer ?
#
loop_
_entity_poly.entity_id
_entity_poly.type
_entity_poly.pdbx_seq_one_letter_code
_entity_poly.pdbx_strand_id
1 'polypeptide(L)'
;RLTGTKGQNAYTAWLKDEIAKMGYDVVSKQYTFKKWEATDWSLTVDGQNIDVSSPFPYSGLTDEKGVTGKLVTVFNNPLDFQRARGKIAVCHIKNLSKISSKIAFNKRASVPENLEIEKSYRGPVSTSFVKTLLSFWAAKLSGMKGMICIWEDMSDAMVEGQVLNFILGYLGVPMLWVNETNGKKVLATAKNKKSATLRL
;
A
#
# COMPACT_ATOMS: atom_id res chain seq x y z
N ARG A 1 -11.26 7.23 -1.11
CA ARG A 1 -12.43 6.49 -0.62
C ARG A 1 -12.52 5.16 -1.34
N LEU A 2 -12.46 4.06 -0.58
CA LEU A 2 -12.50 2.71 -1.15
C LEU A 2 -13.92 2.30 -1.49
N THR A 3 -14.10 1.65 -2.64
CA THR A 3 -15.38 1.13 -3.11
C THR A 3 -15.99 0.17 -2.09
N GLY A 4 -17.29 0.34 -1.81
CA GLY A 4 -18.04 -0.49 -0.86
C GLY A 4 -17.86 -0.12 0.61
N THR A 5 -17.11 0.93 0.95
CA THR A 5 -17.06 1.46 2.32
C THR A 5 -18.32 2.26 2.65
N LYS A 6 -18.65 2.34 3.95
CA LYS A 6 -19.78 3.18 4.42
C LYS A 6 -19.67 4.62 3.90
N GLY A 7 -18.48 5.20 3.94
CA GLY A 7 -18.25 6.57 3.47
C GLY A 7 -18.45 6.74 1.97
N GLN A 8 -18.10 5.76 1.15
CA GLN A 8 -18.34 5.82 -0.29
C GLN A 8 -19.82 5.63 -0.60
N ASN A 9 -20.49 4.70 0.06
CA ASN A 9 -21.93 4.49 -0.14
C ASN A 9 -22.75 5.72 0.26
N ALA A 10 -22.41 6.37 1.38
CA ALA A 10 -23.03 7.63 1.79
C ALA A 10 -22.80 8.75 0.78
N TYR A 11 -21.58 8.87 0.25
CA TYR A 11 -21.26 9.85 -0.78
C TYR A 11 -22.05 9.59 -2.08
N THR A 12 -22.18 8.34 -2.49
CA THR A 12 -22.94 7.96 -3.69
C THR A 12 -24.43 8.27 -3.53
N ALA A 13 -24.98 8.01 -2.34
CA ALA A 13 -26.36 8.35 -2.02
C ALA A 13 -26.58 9.87 -2.09
N TRP A 14 -25.74 10.64 -1.41
CA TRP A 14 -25.77 12.10 -1.47
C TRP A 14 -25.67 12.63 -2.91
N LEU A 15 -24.72 12.11 -3.72
CA LEU A 15 -24.54 12.55 -5.11
C LEU A 15 -25.79 12.26 -5.95
N LYS A 16 -26.42 11.10 -5.74
CA LYS A 16 -27.69 10.76 -6.40
C LYS A 16 -28.78 11.77 -6.09
N ASP A 17 -28.91 12.15 -4.81
CA ASP A 17 -29.93 13.11 -4.37
C ASP A 17 -29.65 14.51 -4.95
N GLU A 18 -28.38 14.95 -5.00
CA GLU A 18 -28.03 16.24 -5.58
C GLU A 18 -28.31 16.29 -7.09
N ILE A 19 -28.01 15.22 -7.82
CA ILE A 19 -28.31 15.15 -9.26
C ILE A 19 -29.83 15.15 -9.51
N ALA A 20 -30.59 14.43 -8.69
CA ALA A 20 -32.05 14.42 -8.80
C ALA A 20 -32.67 15.81 -8.53
N LYS A 21 -32.13 16.58 -7.56
CA LYS A 21 -32.52 17.97 -7.33
C LYS A 21 -32.30 18.91 -8.53
N MET A 22 -31.34 18.57 -9.39
CA MET A 22 -31.07 19.29 -10.64
C MET A 22 -32.08 18.92 -11.76
N GLY A 23 -33.06 18.04 -11.50
CA GLY A 23 -34.07 17.60 -12.46
C GLY A 23 -33.66 16.45 -13.38
N TYR A 24 -32.58 15.74 -13.06
CA TYR A 24 -32.13 14.57 -13.85
C TYR A 24 -32.68 13.27 -13.26
N ASP A 25 -33.06 12.34 -14.14
CA ASP A 25 -33.35 10.96 -13.75
C ASP A 25 -32.07 10.20 -13.45
N VAL A 26 -31.97 9.64 -12.25
CA VAL A 26 -30.78 8.93 -11.80
C VAL A 26 -31.02 7.43 -11.76
N VAL A 27 -30.33 6.69 -12.62
CA VAL A 27 -30.35 5.22 -12.61
C VAL A 27 -29.14 4.71 -11.84
N SER A 28 -29.40 3.92 -10.79
CA SER A 28 -28.34 3.29 -9.99
C SER A 28 -28.28 1.79 -10.28
N LYS A 29 -27.06 1.26 -10.47
CA LYS A 29 -26.80 -0.18 -10.51
C LYS A 29 -26.02 -0.59 -9.28
N GLN A 30 -26.51 -1.60 -8.58
CA GLN A 30 -25.83 -2.18 -7.43
C GLN A 30 -25.01 -3.38 -7.85
N TYR A 31 -23.80 -3.49 -7.29
CA TYR A 31 -22.90 -4.60 -7.47
C TYR A 31 -22.48 -5.14 -6.11
N THR A 32 -22.49 -6.46 -5.96
CA THR A 32 -21.98 -7.13 -4.77
C THR A 32 -20.62 -7.74 -5.06
N PHE A 33 -19.64 -7.50 -4.18
CA PHE A 33 -18.31 -8.05 -4.31
C PHE A 33 -17.71 -8.29 -2.92
N LYS A 34 -16.68 -9.14 -2.86
CA LYS A 34 -15.92 -9.36 -1.62
C LYS A 34 -15.02 -8.18 -1.38
N LYS A 35 -15.20 -7.48 -0.27
CA LYS A 35 -14.38 -6.37 0.16
C LYS A 35 -13.28 -6.85 1.10
N TRP A 36 -12.06 -6.36 0.90
CA TRP A 36 -11.00 -6.42 1.88
C TRP A 36 -11.02 -5.13 2.72
N GLU A 37 -10.94 -5.27 4.03
CA GLU A 37 -10.87 -4.14 4.94
C GLU A 37 -10.08 -4.56 6.18
N ALA A 38 -9.07 -3.77 6.53
CA ALA A 38 -8.41 -3.87 7.81
C ALA A 38 -9.06 -2.85 8.75
N THR A 39 -9.45 -3.31 9.93
CA THR A 39 -10.12 -2.46 10.94
C THR A 39 -9.19 -2.07 12.08
N ASP A 40 -8.13 -2.85 12.27
CA ASP A 40 -7.13 -2.63 13.31
C ASP A 40 -5.78 -3.19 12.87
N TRP A 41 -4.70 -2.50 13.23
CA TRP A 41 -3.34 -2.93 12.91
C TRP A 41 -2.33 -2.37 13.90
N SER A 42 -1.26 -3.12 14.09
CA SER A 42 -0.13 -2.67 14.92
C SER A 42 1.17 -3.31 14.48
N LEU A 43 2.26 -2.65 14.81
CA LEU A 43 3.62 -3.13 14.62
C LEU A 43 4.43 -2.90 15.88
N THR A 44 4.97 -3.97 16.45
CA THR A 44 5.93 -3.91 17.55
C THR A 44 7.26 -4.47 17.06
N VAL A 45 8.34 -3.73 17.26
CA VAL A 45 9.69 -4.11 16.82
C VAL A 45 10.61 -4.05 18.02
N ASP A 46 11.21 -5.19 18.40
CA ASP A 46 12.06 -5.33 19.59
C ASP A 46 11.42 -4.76 20.85
N GLY A 47 10.12 -5.01 21.05
CA GLY A 47 9.33 -4.53 22.20
C GLY A 47 8.85 -3.07 22.11
N GLN A 48 9.21 -2.34 21.07
CA GLN A 48 8.78 -0.94 20.87
C GLN A 48 7.66 -0.86 19.82
N ASN A 49 6.62 -0.10 20.09
CA ASN A 49 5.59 0.21 19.12
C ASN A 49 6.14 1.12 18.03
N ILE A 50 5.83 0.80 16.81
CA ILE A 50 6.19 1.56 15.61
C ILE A 50 4.90 2.03 14.94
N ASP A 51 4.82 3.33 14.67
CA ASP A 51 3.68 3.89 13.94
C ASP A 51 3.65 3.34 12.51
N VAL A 52 2.49 2.84 12.13
CA VAL A 52 2.20 2.26 10.83
C VAL A 52 1.44 3.27 10.00
N SER A 53 1.92 3.57 8.82
CA SER A 53 1.25 4.51 7.91
C SER A 53 -0.08 3.95 7.41
N SER A 54 -0.11 2.69 7.01
CA SER A 54 -1.36 1.97 6.66
C SER A 54 -1.15 0.47 6.53
N PRO A 55 -2.23 -0.32 6.57
CA PRO A 55 -2.19 -1.71 6.09
C PRO A 55 -1.93 -1.73 4.58
N PHE A 56 -1.22 -2.77 4.14
CA PHE A 56 -1.04 -2.99 2.71
C PHE A 56 -2.33 -3.59 2.12
N PRO A 57 -2.96 -2.94 1.13
CA PRO A 57 -4.23 -3.40 0.59
C PRO A 57 -4.14 -4.82 0.02
N TYR A 58 -5.18 -5.62 0.27
CA TYR A 58 -5.32 -7.00 -0.18
C TYR A 58 -4.27 -7.98 0.38
N SER A 59 -3.54 -7.58 1.42
CA SER A 59 -2.64 -8.47 2.15
C SER A 59 -3.42 -9.48 3.01
N GLY A 60 -2.71 -10.45 3.59
CA GLY A 60 -3.29 -11.40 4.54
C GLY A 60 -3.67 -10.71 5.85
N LEU A 61 -4.59 -11.34 6.56
CA LEU A 61 -4.98 -10.93 7.91
C LEU A 61 -4.29 -11.84 8.94
N THR A 62 -4.21 -11.38 10.18
CA THR A 62 -3.73 -12.16 11.33
C THR A 62 -4.87 -12.42 12.31
N ASP A 63 -4.64 -13.28 13.27
CA ASP A 63 -5.44 -13.34 14.50
C ASP A 63 -5.11 -12.14 15.42
N GLU A 64 -5.77 -12.07 16.57
CA GLU A 64 -5.57 -11.01 17.57
C GLU A 64 -4.14 -10.97 18.14
N LYS A 65 -3.42 -12.08 18.14
CA LYS A 65 -2.02 -12.17 18.60
C LYS A 65 -1.04 -11.66 17.57
N GLY A 66 -1.45 -11.58 16.31
CA GLY A 66 -0.60 -11.22 15.21
C GLY A 66 0.41 -12.31 14.85
N VAL A 67 1.35 -11.98 13.98
CA VAL A 67 2.45 -12.87 13.59
C VAL A 67 3.78 -12.33 14.13
N THR A 68 4.52 -13.19 14.80
CA THR A 68 5.84 -12.87 15.35
C THR A 68 6.93 -13.60 14.57
N GLY A 69 8.02 -12.89 14.24
CA GLY A 69 9.16 -13.47 13.55
C GLY A 69 10.41 -12.61 13.61
N LYS A 70 11.56 -13.23 13.36
CA LYS A 70 12.82 -12.50 13.17
C LYS A 70 12.72 -11.64 11.91
N LEU A 71 13.25 -10.43 11.97
CA LEU A 71 13.33 -9.53 10.83
C LEU A 71 14.44 -9.95 9.87
N VAL A 72 14.19 -9.83 8.58
CA VAL A 72 15.20 -9.98 7.53
C VAL A 72 14.96 -8.93 6.45
N THR A 73 15.99 -8.16 6.13
CA THR A 73 15.94 -7.22 5.02
C THR A 73 15.95 -7.98 3.70
N VAL A 74 15.02 -7.64 2.83
CA VAL A 74 14.93 -8.15 1.47
C VAL A 74 14.89 -6.98 0.50
N PHE A 75 15.51 -7.16 -0.64
CA PHE A 75 15.34 -6.22 -1.75
C PHE A 75 14.07 -6.58 -2.52
N ASN A 76 13.50 -5.62 -3.22
CA ASN A 76 12.32 -5.85 -4.07
C ASN A 76 12.72 -6.72 -5.32
N ASN A 77 13.12 -7.95 -5.03
CA ASN A 77 13.56 -8.96 -5.99
C ASN A 77 12.96 -10.31 -5.61
N PRO A 78 12.28 -11.01 -6.53
CA PRO A 78 11.64 -12.29 -6.29
C PRO A 78 12.53 -13.35 -5.62
N LEU A 79 13.79 -13.45 -6.03
CA LEU A 79 14.72 -14.44 -5.47
C LEU A 79 15.10 -14.16 -4.02
N ASP A 80 15.13 -12.88 -3.65
CA ASP A 80 15.55 -12.49 -2.30
C ASP A 80 14.49 -12.79 -1.23
N PHE A 81 13.23 -12.90 -1.63
CA PHE A 81 12.11 -13.23 -0.72
C PHE A 81 12.24 -14.64 -0.12
N GLN A 82 12.95 -15.56 -0.76
CA GLN A 82 13.21 -16.89 -0.19
C GLN A 82 13.96 -16.82 1.14
N ARG A 83 14.76 -15.78 1.37
CA ARG A 83 15.49 -15.55 2.63
C ARG A 83 14.53 -15.23 3.80
N ALA A 84 13.31 -14.81 3.49
CA ALA A 84 12.30 -14.46 4.48
C ALA A 84 11.44 -15.66 4.93
N ARG A 85 11.68 -16.87 4.43
CA ARG A 85 10.91 -18.05 4.83
C ARG A 85 10.86 -18.22 6.36
N GLY A 86 9.65 -18.28 6.93
CA GLY A 86 9.43 -18.37 8.36
C GLY A 86 9.76 -17.11 9.17
N LYS A 87 10.06 -15.98 8.50
CA LYS A 87 10.46 -14.71 9.11
C LYS A 87 9.54 -13.58 8.65
N ILE A 88 9.75 -12.38 9.18
CA ILE A 88 9.12 -11.14 8.71
C ILE A 88 10.11 -10.42 7.80
N ALA A 89 9.71 -10.22 6.54
CA ALA A 89 10.49 -9.49 5.56
C ALA A 89 10.42 -7.97 5.82
N VAL A 90 11.52 -7.27 5.68
CA VAL A 90 11.59 -5.81 5.64
C VAL A 90 12.00 -5.42 4.22
N CYS A 91 11.05 -4.92 3.46
CA CYS A 91 11.23 -4.55 2.06
C CYS A 91 11.29 -3.03 1.91
N HIS A 92 12.41 -2.53 1.37
CA HIS A 92 12.59 -1.12 1.08
C HIS A 92 12.23 -0.84 -0.38
N ILE A 93 11.22 -0.02 -0.60
CA ILE A 93 10.72 0.33 -1.93
C ILE A 93 11.13 1.77 -2.23
N LYS A 94 11.97 1.91 -3.26
CA LYS A 94 12.40 3.22 -3.73
C LYS A 94 11.37 3.83 -4.66
N ASN A 95 11.11 5.12 -4.52
CA ASN A 95 10.40 5.87 -5.53
C ASN A 95 11.25 5.98 -6.80
N LEU A 96 10.57 5.93 -7.94
CA LEU A 96 11.18 6.38 -9.20
C LEU A 96 11.51 7.87 -9.05
N SER A 97 12.79 8.19 -9.09
CA SER A 97 13.30 9.50 -8.75
C SER A 97 12.78 10.62 -9.63
N LYS A 98 12.50 10.37 -10.91
CA LYS A 98 11.90 11.35 -11.84
C LYS A 98 11.25 10.62 -13.02
N ILE A 99 9.96 10.87 -13.21
CA ILE A 99 9.26 10.51 -14.46
C ILE A 99 9.00 11.79 -15.23
N SER A 100 9.26 11.79 -16.53
CA SER A 100 8.87 12.91 -17.36
C SER A 100 7.37 13.16 -17.20
N SER A 101 6.99 14.40 -16.97
CA SER A 101 5.58 14.80 -16.88
C SER A 101 4.80 14.46 -18.14
N LYS A 102 5.45 14.39 -19.31
CA LYS A 102 4.85 13.94 -20.58
C LYS A 102 4.39 12.47 -20.52
N ILE A 103 5.08 11.63 -19.75
CA ILE A 103 4.73 10.21 -19.56
C ILE A 103 3.70 10.07 -18.43
N ALA A 104 3.87 10.83 -17.34
CA ALA A 104 2.97 10.76 -16.18
C ALA A 104 1.60 11.38 -16.47
N PHE A 105 1.56 12.43 -17.28
CA PHE A 105 0.34 13.17 -17.55
C PHE A 105 0.12 13.31 -19.06
N ASN A 106 -0.91 12.68 -19.58
CA ASN A 106 -1.37 12.91 -20.93
C ASN A 106 -2.19 14.21 -20.97
N LYS A 107 -1.49 15.36 -20.99
CA LYS A 107 -2.13 16.67 -20.99
C LYS A 107 -2.87 16.91 -22.30
N ARG A 108 -4.18 16.97 -22.26
CA ARG A 108 -5.04 17.38 -23.40
C ARG A 108 -5.57 18.81 -23.23
N ALA A 109 -5.76 19.25 -21.99
CA ALA A 109 -6.21 20.58 -21.65
C ALA A 109 -5.64 20.99 -20.29
N SER A 110 -5.57 22.27 -19.99
CA SER A 110 -5.20 22.79 -18.67
C SER A 110 -6.07 23.98 -18.29
N VAL A 111 -6.33 24.12 -17.00
CA VAL A 111 -7.01 25.28 -16.41
C VAL A 111 -6.12 25.78 -15.28
N PRO A 112 -5.60 27.01 -15.35
CA PRO A 112 -5.66 27.94 -16.50
C PRO A 112 -4.93 27.42 -17.73
N GLU A 113 -5.21 27.98 -18.92
CA GLU A 113 -4.65 27.51 -20.20
C GLU A 113 -3.12 27.45 -20.24
N ASN A 114 -2.48 28.38 -19.54
CA ASN A 114 -1.02 28.53 -19.53
C ASN A 114 -0.36 27.84 -18.32
N LEU A 115 -1.03 26.85 -17.68
CA LEU A 115 -0.43 26.14 -16.58
C LEU A 115 0.85 25.43 -17.04
N GLU A 116 1.98 25.89 -16.54
CA GLU A 116 3.26 25.20 -16.69
C GLU A 116 3.31 24.00 -15.74
N ILE A 117 3.42 22.81 -16.31
CA ILE A 117 3.64 21.59 -15.55
C ILE A 117 5.14 21.38 -15.43
N GLU A 118 5.63 21.12 -14.23
CA GLU A 118 7.02 20.74 -14.01
C GLU A 118 7.46 19.65 -15.01
N LYS A 119 8.68 19.79 -15.56
CA LYS A 119 9.22 18.85 -16.55
C LYS A 119 9.35 17.43 -16.01
N SER A 120 9.39 17.26 -14.71
CA SER A 120 9.48 15.97 -14.02
C SER A 120 8.48 15.89 -12.88
N TYR A 121 7.88 14.74 -12.72
CA TYR A 121 6.95 14.43 -11.64
C TYR A 121 7.62 13.50 -10.63
N ARG A 122 7.50 13.86 -9.35
CA ARG A 122 7.91 13.03 -8.22
C ARG A 122 6.63 12.63 -7.48
N GLY A 123 6.17 11.41 -7.69
CA GLY A 123 4.96 10.93 -7.07
C GLY A 123 5.09 9.47 -6.63
N PRO A 124 4.02 8.92 -6.06
CA PRO A 124 3.99 7.55 -5.58
C PRO A 124 3.98 6.53 -6.72
N VAL A 125 5.05 6.51 -7.50
CA VAL A 125 5.21 5.54 -8.57
C VAL A 125 6.24 4.52 -8.14
N SER A 126 5.80 3.30 -7.88
CA SER A 126 6.74 2.23 -7.56
C SER A 126 7.63 1.91 -8.75
N THR A 127 8.87 1.57 -8.44
CA THR A 127 9.88 1.20 -9.43
C THR A 127 9.44 -0.02 -10.22
N SER A 128 9.00 0.14 -11.44
CA SER A 128 8.62 -0.91 -12.36
C SER A 128 7.44 -1.78 -11.89
N PHE A 129 6.30 -1.54 -12.46
CA PHE A 129 5.07 -2.31 -12.24
C PHE A 129 5.27 -3.83 -12.36
N VAL A 130 6.00 -4.27 -13.38
CA VAL A 130 6.27 -5.70 -13.61
C VAL A 130 7.13 -6.31 -12.51
N LYS A 131 8.17 -5.61 -12.07
CA LYS A 131 9.04 -6.06 -10.98
C LYS A 131 8.28 -6.15 -9.66
N THR A 132 7.41 -5.20 -9.38
CA THR A 132 6.56 -5.20 -8.19
C THR A 132 5.57 -6.37 -8.23
N LEU A 133 4.94 -6.65 -9.36
CA LEU A 133 4.05 -7.78 -9.57
C LEU A 133 4.73 -9.12 -9.27
N LEU A 134 5.88 -9.37 -9.89
CA LEU A 134 6.66 -10.59 -9.68
C LEU A 134 7.10 -10.72 -8.21
N SER A 135 7.43 -9.61 -7.57
CA SER A 135 7.80 -9.59 -6.16
C SER A 135 6.64 -9.99 -5.24
N PHE A 136 5.41 -9.56 -5.50
CA PHE A 136 4.25 -9.96 -4.70
C PHE A 136 3.92 -11.45 -4.86
N TRP A 137 4.01 -12.00 -6.06
CA TRP A 137 3.88 -13.43 -6.26
C TRP A 137 4.96 -14.21 -5.51
N ALA A 138 6.21 -13.76 -5.58
CA ALA A 138 7.30 -14.38 -4.85
C ALA A 138 7.12 -14.25 -3.33
N ALA A 139 6.60 -13.13 -2.84
CA ALA A 139 6.24 -12.95 -1.44
C ALA A 139 5.21 -13.98 -0.99
N LYS A 140 4.14 -14.15 -1.77
CA LYS A 140 3.08 -15.13 -1.49
C LYS A 140 3.61 -16.58 -1.43
N LEU A 141 4.57 -16.92 -2.29
CA LEU A 141 5.14 -18.28 -2.39
C LEU A 141 6.34 -18.52 -1.46
N SER A 142 6.90 -17.49 -0.88
CA SER A 142 8.13 -17.59 -0.07
C SER A 142 7.94 -18.30 1.27
N GLY A 143 6.71 -18.38 1.79
CA GLY A 143 6.44 -18.87 3.14
C GLY A 143 6.90 -17.92 4.25
N MET A 144 7.02 -16.61 3.96
CA MET A 144 7.24 -15.59 4.99
C MET A 144 6.03 -15.45 5.89
N LYS A 145 6.25 -15.05 7.14
CA LYS A 145 5.18 -14.82 8.12
C LYS A 145 4.46 -13.49 7.93
N GLY A 146 5.18 -12.49 7.42
CA GLY A 146 4.66 -11.16 7.20
C GLY A 146 5.68 -10.28 6.49
N MET A 147 5.27 -9.08 6.09
CA MET A 147 6.15 -8.11 5.44
C MET A 147 5.90 -6.69 5.95
N ILE A 148 6.98 -5.97 6.19
CA ILE A 148 6.99 -4.54 6.47
C ILE A 148 7.55 -3.85 5.24
N CYS A 149 6.72 -3.05 4.58
CA CYS A 149 7.09 -2.30 3.39
C CYS A 149 7.44 -0.87 3.79
N ILE A 150 8.66 -0.45 3.50
CA ILE A 150 9.14 0.91 3.72
C ILE A 150 9.14 1.61 2.38
N TRP A 151 8.39 2.69 2.27
CA TRP A 151 8.36 3.48 1.03
C TRP A 151 9.17 4.75 1.21
N GLU A 152 10.25 4.85 0.45
CA GLU A 152 11.16 6.00 0.44
C GLU A 152 10.46 7.23 -0.16
N ASP A 153 10.77 8.41 0.39
CA ASP A 153 10.25 9.70 -0.08
C ASP A 153 8.70 9.82 -0.09
N MET A 154 8.01 9.09 0.79
CA MET A 154 6.56 9.16 0.91
C MET A 154 6.16 9.62 2.31
N SER A 155 5.22 10.56 2.38
CA SER A 155 4.54 10.92 3.62
C SER A 155 3.48 9.87 3.99
N ASP A 156 3.10 9.83 5.29
CA ASP A 156 2.03 8.93 5.76
C ASP A 156 0.73 9.12 4.97
N ALA A 157 0.32 10.38 4.76
CA ALA A 157 -0.90 10.68 4.01
C ALA A 157 -0.85 10.17 2.55
N MET A 158 0.32 10.21 1.92
CA MET A 158 0.50 9.66 0.57
C MET A 158 0.47 8.14 0.57
N VAL A 159 1.07 7.49 1.57
CA VAL A 159 1.07 6.02 1.71
C VAL A 159 -0.34 5.52 2.02
N GLU A 160 -1.06 6.18 2.93
CA GLU A 160 -2.42 5.83 3.30
C GLU A 160 -3.40 5.93 2.11
N GLY A 161 -3.20 6.90 1.24
CA GLY A 161 -4.01 7.08 0.03
C GLY A 161 -3.72 6.06 -1.08
N GLN A 162 -2.68 5.25 -0.96
CA GLN A 162 -2.30 4.31 -2.01
C GLN A 162 -3.14 3.03 -1.97
N VAL A 163 -3.89 2.81 -3.02
CA VAL A 163 -4.61 1.57 -3.27
C VAL A 163 -4.02 0.91 -4.50
N LEU A 164 -3.46 -0.27 -4.31
CA LEU A 164 -2.98 -1.07 -5.43
C LEU A 164 -4.16 -1.67 -6.19
N ASN A 165 -4.01 -1.77 -7.51
CA ASN A 165 -5.00 -2.46 -8.33
C ASN A 165 -5.12 -3.92 -7.90
N PHE A 166 -6.37 -4.42 -7.81
CA PHE A 166 -6.67 -5.80 -7.45
C PHE A 166 -6.35 -6.77 -8.62
N ILE A 167 -5.12 -6.71 -9.12
CA ILE A 167 -4.68 -7.57 -10.25
C ILE A 167 -4.21 -8.94 -9.75
N LEU A 168 -3.67 -8.99 -8.54
CA LEU A 168 -3.04 -10.20 -7.99
C LEU A 168 -3.96 -11.00 -7.07
N GLY A 169 -5.17 -10.54 -6.84
CA GLY A 169 -6.03 -11.11 -5.83
C GLY A 169 -5.50 -10.89 -4.41
N TYR A 170 -5.94 -11.73 -3.47
CA TYR A 170 -5.49 -11.66 -2.08
C TYR A 170 -4.12 -12.31 -1.94
N LEU A 171 -3.18 -11.58 -1.31
CA LEU A 171 -1.80 -12.02 -1.17
C LEU A 171 -1.61 -13.11 -0.10
N GLY A 172 -2.47 -13.12 0.93
CA GLY A 172 -2.43 -14.13 1.99
C GLY A 172 -1.29 -13.97 2.99
N VAL A 173 -0.38 -13.01 2.78
CA VAL A 173 0.69 -12.64 3.70
C VAL A 173 0.36 -11.29 4.32
N PRO A 174 0.31 -11.15 5.65
CA PRO A 174 0.03 -9.86 6.28
C PRO A 174 1.16 -8.88 6.02
N MET A 175 0.79 -7.66 5.57
CA MET A 175 1.75 -6.63 5.17
C MET A 175 1.33 -5.27 5.68
N LEU A 176 2.30 -4.48 6.15
CA LEU A 176 2.12 -3.11 6.61
C LEU A 176 3.02 -2.14 5.86
N TRP A 177 2.52 -0.94 5.66
CA TRP A 177 3.29 0.20 5.18
C TRP A 177 3.81 1.01 6.36
N VAL A 178 5.08 1.38 6.32
CA VAL A 178 5.67 2.37 7.21
C VAL A 178 6.37 3.45 6.41
N ASN A 179 6.36 4.68 6.92
CA ASN A 179 7.08 5.79 6.32
C ASN A 179 8.60 5.60 6.45
N GLU A 180 9.37 6.44 5.79
CA GLU A 180 10.82 6.34 5.80
C GLU A 180 11.43 6.52 7.20
N THR A 181 10.88 7.43 8.02
CA THR A 181 11.39 7.71 9.37
C THR A 181 11.28 6.48 10.27
N ASN A 182 10.10 5.87 10.35
CA ASN A 182 9.87 4.65 11.11
C ASN A 182 10.56 3.44 10.46
N GLY A 183 10.63 3.44 9.14
CA GLY A 183 11.34 2.44 8.37
C GLY A 183 12.84 2.37 8.69
N LYS A 184 13.51 3.50 8.95
CA LYS A 184 14.91 3.52 9.40
C LYS A 184 15.11 2.78 10.73
N LYS A 185 14.16 2.92 11.67
CA LYS A 185 14.19 2.20 12.95
C LYS A 185 14.03 0.69 12.72
N VAL A 186 13.06 0.30 11.89
CA VAL A 186 12.83 -1.10 11.52
C VAL A 186 14.04 -1.73 10.85
N LEU A 187 14.68 -1.02 9.91
CA LEU A 187 15.88 -1.49 9.22
C LEU A 187 17.07 -1.66 10.16
N ALA A 188 17.27 -0.72 11.10
CA ALA A 188 18.32 -0.82 12.11
C ALA A 188 18.13 -2.07 12.98
N THR A 189 16.90 -2.35 13.39
CA THR A 189 16.55 -3.54 14.18
C THR A 189 16.69 -4.83 13.37
N ALA A 190 16.35 -4.80 12.07
CA ALA A 190 16.53 -5.94 11.18
C ALA A 190 18.01 -6.33 10.99
N LYS A 191 18.93 -5.35 10.93
CA LYS A 191 20.38 -5.61 10.89
C LYS A 191 20.86 -6.40 12.11
N ASN A 192 20.26 -6.17 13.26
CA ASN A 192 20.56 -6.87 14.51
C ASN A 192 19.80 -8.19 14.67
N LYS A 193 19.11 -8.66 13.63
CA LYS A 193 18.33 -9.93 13.60
C LYS A 193 17.31 -10.06 14.73
N LYS A 194 16.79 -8.93 15.22
CA LYS A 194 15.74 -8.87 16.24
C LYS A 194 14.39 -9.28 15.66
N SER A 195 13.41 -9.43 16.54
CA SER A 195 12.06 -9.86 16.16
C SER A 195 11.08 -8.69 16.09
N ALA A 196 10.01 -8.89 15.34
CA ALA A 196 8.85 -8.02 15.34
C ALA A 196 7.57 -8.83 15.45
N THR A 197 6.51 -8.17 15.91
CA THR A 197 5.13 -8.68 15.88
C THR A 197 4.31 -7.71 15.03
N LEU A 198 3.64 -8.27 14.03
CA LEU A 198 2.78 -7.57 13.10
C LEU A 198 1.36 -8.10 13.29
N ARG A 199 0.40 -7.19 13.47
CA ARG A 199 -1.03 -7.50 13.57
C ARG A 199 -1.81 -6.73 12.50
N LEU A 200 -2.77 -7.41 11.90
CA LEU A 200 -3.58 -6.87 10.82
C LEU A 200 -4.94 -7.57 10.76
#